data_ce0537d45d986053fed58ce8536f4536
#
_entry.id   ce0537d45d986053fed58ce8536f4536
#
_cell.length_a   1.000
_cell.length_b   1.000
_cell.length_c   1.000
_cell.angle_alpha   90.00
_cell.angle_beta   90.00
_cell.angle_gamma   90.00
#
_symmetry.space_group_name_H-M   'P 1'
#
loop_
_entity.id
_entity.type
_entity.pdbx_description
1 polymer ?
#
loop_
_entity_poly.entity_id
_entity_poly.type
_entity_poly.pdbx_seq_one_letter_code
_entity_poly.pdbx_strand_id
1 'polypeptide(L)'
;MSTREETTPMFHWRAASAVLTALAAVAALVAPLSAWAQNAIQSITSSQQAGTEVVRVELAQPLSAVPAGFSVQAPPRIAIDLPGVSNAVGRNNVEINQGNLRSVSIASAGERTRLVLNLKQASGYRAQLPGHALLLVLDG
;
A
#
# COMPACT_ATOMS: atom_id res chain seq x y z
N MET A 1 -20.54 35.16 -61.02
CA MET A 1 -21.55 34.35 -60.64
C MET A 1 -21.14 33.02 -60.00
N SER A 2 -20.24 32.44 -60.36
CA SER A 2 -19.88 31.13 -59.77
C SER A 2 -18.95 31.24 -58.60
N THR A 3 -18.78 32.41 -58.07
CA THR A 3 -17.77 32.63 -57.08
C THR A 3 -18.18 32.33 -55.64
N ARG A 4 -19.43 32.12 -55.42
CA ARG A 4 -19.91 31.99 -54.07
C ARG A 4 -19.52 30.70 -53.43
N GLU A 5 -19.12 29.73 -54.15
CA GLU A 5 -18.82 28.43 -53.61
C GLU A 5 -17.58 28.39 -52.76
N GLU A 6 -16.65 29.22 -53.00
CA GLU A 6 -15.40 29.11 -52.29
C GLU A 6 -15.48 29.44 -50.82
N THR A 7 -16.48 30.12 -50.39
CA THR A 7 -16.60 30.45 -48.99
C THR A 7 -16.98 29.30 -48.13
N THR A 8 -17.66 28.32 -48.68
CA THR A 8 -18.16 27.19 -47.92
C THR A 8 -17.07 26.33 -47.31
N PRO A 9 -16.00 25.99 -48.01
CA PRO A 9 -14.99 25.10 -47.45
C PRO A 9 -14.31 25.62 -46.21
N MET A 10 -14.32 26.91 -46.03
CA MET A 10 -13.60 27.51 -44.91
C MET A 10 -14.18 27.16 -43.57
N PHE A 11 -15.44 26.88 -43.46
CA PHE A 11 -16.07 26.56 -42.20
C PHE A 11 -15.60 25.26 -41.62
N HIS A 12 -15.30 24.29 -42.46
CA HIS A 12 -14.89 22.97 -42.01
C HIS A 12 -13.56 23.01 -41.30
N TRP A 13 -12.68 23.88 -41.69
CA TRP A 13 -11.36 23.98 -41.11
C TRP A 13 -11.41 24.46 -39.68
N ARG A 14 -12.31 25.38 -39.38
CA ARG A 14 -12.43 25.90 -38.03
C ARG A 14 -12.97 24.87 -37.05
N ALA A 15 -13.90 24.07 -37.52
CA ALA A 15 -14.46 23.02 -36.68
C ALA A 15 -13.42 21.98 -36.27
N ALA A 16 -12.51 21.63 -37.17
CA ALA A 16 -11.47 20.68 -36.87
C ALA A 16 -10.53 21.18 -35.80
N SER A 17 -10.22 22.46 -35.83
CA SER A 17 -9.32 23.04 -34.81
C SER A 17 -9.94 22.99 -33.42
N ALA A 18 -11.23 23.20 -33.30
CA ALA A 18 -11.90 23.17 -32.01
C ALA A 18 -11.86 21.76 -31.36
N VAL A 19 -11.98 20.72 -32.17
CA VAL A 19 -11.95 19.36 -31.68
C VAL A 19 -10.58 18.99 -31.09
N LEU A 20 -9.52 19.41 -31.76
CA LEU A 20 -8.17 19.13 -31.29
C LEU A 20 -7.88 19.76 -29.93
N THR A 21 -8.39 20.96 -29.71
CA THR A 21 -8.21 21.67 -28.46
C THR A 21 -8.86 20.91 -27.29
N ALA A 22 -10.03 20.37 -27.50
CA ALA A 22 -10.74 19.63 -26.45
C ALA A 22 -9.98 18.38 -26.00
N LEU A 23 -9.36 17.66 -26.92
CA LEU A 23 -8.61 16.45 -26.57
C LEU A 23 -7.39 16.74 -25.71
N ALA A 24 -6.73 17.84 -25.97
CA ALA A 24 -5.56 18.21 -25.16
C ALA A 24 -5.93 18.51 -23.71
N ALA A 25 -7.08 19.11 -23.47
CA ALA A 25 -7.52 19.42 -22.13
C ALA A 25 -7.82 18.16 -21.30
N VAL A 26 -8.39 17.14 -21.92
CA VAL A 26 -8.71 15.90 -21.23
C VAL A 26 -7.42 15.19 -20.77
N ALA A 27 -6.40 15.14 -21.60
CA ALA A 27 -5.16 14.51 -21.27
C ALA A 27 -4.49 15.14 -20.05
N ALA A 28 -4.59 16.45 -19.89
CA ALA A 28 -3.98 17.16 -18.77
C ALA A 28 -4.65 16.84 -17.43
N LEU A 29 -5.93 16.49 -17.42
CA LEU A 29 -6.65 16.22 -16.18
C LEU A 29 -6.35 14.86 -15.58
N VAL A 30 -5.91 13.90 -16.39
CA VAL A 30 -5.64 12.54 -15.91
C VAL A 30 -4.32 12.44 -15.16
N ALA A 31 -3.31 13.21 -15.56
CA ALA A 31 -1.95 13.07 -15.03
C ALA A 31 -1.83 13.26 -13.51
N PRO A 32 -2.51 14.22 -12.83
CA PRO A 32 -2.32 14.43 -11.41
C PRO A 32 -2.87 13.32 -10.50
N LEU A 33 -3.81 12.51 -10.97
CA LEU A 33 -4.48 11.53 -10.12
C LEU A 33 -3.55 10.41 -9.65
N SER A 34 -2.52 10.07 -10.42
CA SER A 34 -1.60 9.01 -10.06
C SER A 34 -0.65 9.38 -8.93
N ALA A 35 -0.53 10.67 -8.59
CA ALA A 35 0.37 11.13 -7.53
C ALA A 35 -0.17 10.90 -6.11
N TRP A 36 -1.41 10.49 -5.97
CA TRP A 36 -2.08 10.37 -4.68
C TRP A 36 -2.26 8.93 -4.21
N ALA A 37 -1.44 8.00 -4.73
CA ALA A 37 -1.52 6.60 -4.32
C ALA A 37 -1.11 6.46 -2.85
N GLN A 38 -1.99 5.86 -2.04
CA GLN A 38 -1.73 5.59 -0.64
C GLN A 38 -1.03 4.25 -0.47
N ASN A 39 -0.30 4.10 0.64
CA ASN A 39 0.32 2.84 0.96
C ASN A 39 -0.70 1.86 1.53
N ALA A 40 -0.45 0.58 1.33
CA ALA A 40 -1.35 -0.48 1.79
C ALA A 40 -0.57 -1.76 2.04
N ILE A 41 -1.05 -2.55 3.01
CA ILE A 41 -0.54 -3.90 3.23
C ILE A 41 -1.18 -4.80 2.19
N GLN A 42 -0.34 -5.46 1.39
CA GLN A 42 -0.81 -6.35 0.32
C GLN A 42 -0.84 -7.80 0.76
N SER A 43 0.14 -8.25 1.54
CA SER A 43 0.18 -9.63 2.03
C SER A 43 1.02 -9.72 3.29
N ILE A 44 0.75 -10.75 4.09
CA ILE A 44 1.52 -11.08 5.29
C ILE A 44 1.87 -12.55 5.22
N THR A 45 3.16 -12.86 5.26
CA THR A 45 3.66 -14.23 5.24
C THR A 45 4.66 -14.43 6.36
N SER A 46 4.88 -15.69 6.72
CA SER A 46 5.82 -16.04 7.77
C SER A 46 6.71 -17.18 7.30
N SER A 47 7.96 -17.14 7.72
CA SER A 47 8.91 -18.20 7.45
C SER A 47 9.83 -18.38 8.64
N GLN A 48 10.49 -19.53 8.71
CA GLN A 48 11.55 -19.77 9.69
C GLN A 48 12.88 -19.76 8.99
N GLN A 49 13.82 -19.00 9.56
CA GLN A 49 15.18 -18.92 9.07
C GLN A 49 16.12 -19.16 10.24
N ALA A 50 16.88 -20.26 10.18
CA ALA A 50 17.80 -20.62 11.24
C ALA A 50 17.14 -20.69 12.63
N GLY A 51 15.92 -21.24 12.69
CA GLY A 51 15.17 -21.37 13.95
C GLY A 51 14.47 -20.09 14.39
N THR A 52 14.55 -19.01 13.64
CA THR A 52 13.96 -17.72 13.96
C THR A 52 12.76 -17.46 13.08
N GLU A 53 11.65 -16.98 13.67
CA GLU A 53 10.47 -16.60 12.92
C GLU A 53 10.70 -15.25 12.25
N VAL A 54 10.39 -15.18 10.95
CA VAL A 54 10.46 -13.94 10.17
C VAL A 54 9.10 -13.69 9.57
N VAL A 55 8.50 -12.56 9.91
CA VAL A 55 7.22 -12.14 9.36
C VAL A 55 7.49 -11.10 8.27
N ARG A 56 7.02 -11.38 7.07
CA ARG A 56 7.18 -10.47 5.93
C ARG A 56 5.85 -9.82 5.60
N VAL A 57 5.84 -8.49 5.68
CA VAL A 57 4.68 -7.68 5.35
C VAL A 57 4.98 -6.97 4.03
N GLU A 58 4.28 -7.36 2.97
CA GLU A 58 4.43 -6.73 1.66
C GLU A 58 3.55 -5.49 1.60
N LEU A 59 4.14 -4.38 1.17
CA LEU A 59 3.46 -3.09 1.08
C LEU A 59 3.42 -2.62 -0.37
N ALA A 60 2.45 -1.76 -0.68
CA ALA A 60 2.35 -1.17 -2.01
C ALA A 60 3.51 -0.22 -2.29
N GLN A 61 4.02 0.44 -1.25
CA GLN A 61 5.12 1.40 -1.36
C GLN A 61 6.10 1.20 -0.21
N PRO A 62 7.38 1.57 -0.39
CA PRO A 62 8.36 1.46 0.69
C PRO A 62 7.99 2.38 1.86
N LEU A 63 8.31 1.94 3.07
CA LEU A 63 8.21 2.79 4.24
C LEU A 63 9.44 3.70 4.31
N SER A 64 9.25 4.94 4.75
CA SER A 64 10.35 5.89 4.87
C SER A 64 11.18 5.68 6.13
N ALA A 65 10.62 5.02 7.13
CA ALA A 65 11.29 4.76 8.41
C ALA A 65 10.74 3.52 9.05
N VAL A 66 11.51 2.93 9.97
CA VAL A 66 11.07 1.78 10.75
C VAL A 66 9.88 2.19 11.59
N PRO A 67 8.75 1.47 11.50
CA PRO A 67 7.54 1.85 12.25
C PRO A 67 7.73 1.62 13.75
N ALA A 68 7.03 2.43 14.53
CA ALA A 68 7.02 2.29 15.98
C ALA A 68 6.28 1.04 16.40
N GLY A 69 6.76 0.40 17.45
CA GLY A 69 6.12 -0.80 17.97
C GLY A 69 6.52 -1.06 19.40
N PHE A 70 5.82 -2.00 20.03
CA PHE A 70 6.11 -2.40 21.39
C PHE A 70 5.69 -3.85 21.64
N SER A 71 6.29 -4.45 22.65
CA SER A 71 5.98 -5.82 23.07
C SER A 71 5.15 -5.81 24.35
N VAL A 72 4.18 -6.71 24.43
CA VAL A 72 3.36 -6.95 25.61
C VAL A 72 3.61 -8.38 26.08
N GLN A 73 3.76 -8.57 27.39
CA GLN A 73 4.13 -9.87 27.93
C GLN A 73 2.93 -10.76 28.29
N ALA A 74 1.80 -10.16 28.66
CA ALA A 74 0.64 -10.94 29.13
C ALA A 74 -0.66 -10.30 28.63
N PRO A 75 -1.31 -10.85 27.61
CA PRO A 75 -0.87 -11.97 26.76
C PRO A 75 0.28 -11.59 25.84
N PRO A 76 1.16 -12.53 25.48
CA PRO A 76 2.34 -12.18 24.69
C PRO A 76 1.98 -11.77 23.27
N ARG A 77 2.40 -10.57 22.89
CA ARG A 77 2.13 -10.01 21.56
C ARG A 77 3.07 -8.84 21.26
N ILE A 78 3.19 -8.54 19.98
CA ILE A 78 3.96 -7.41 19.48
C ILE A 78 3.00 -6.55 18.67
N ALA A 79 2.92 -5.25 18.97
CA ALA A 79 2.08 -4.31 18.25
C ALA A 79 2.95 -3.37 17.44
N ILE A 80 2.62 -3.21 16.15
CA ILE A 80 3.33 -2.34 15.21
C ILE A 80 2.34 -1.35 14.63
N ASP A 81 2.65 -0.06 14.72
CA ASP A 81 1.80 1.00 14.18
C ASP A 81 2.29 1.42 12.79
N LEU A 82 1.37 1.43 11.83
CA LEU A 82 1.65 1.82 10.45
C LEU A 82 0.76 3.01 10.08
N PRO A 83 1.19 4.24 10.34
CA PRO A 83 0.41 5.43 9.97
C PRO A 83 0.41 5.59 8.45
N GLY A 84 -0.73 5.99 7.90
CA GLY A 84 -0.89 6.20 6.47
C GLY A 84 -0.93 4.93 5.65
N VAL A 85 -1.10 3.77 6.28
CA VAL A 85 -1.13 2.47 5.60
C VAL A 85 -2.49 1.84 5.82
N SER A 86 -3.13 1.38 4.76
CA SER A 86 -4.41 0.69 4.83
C SER A 86 -4.22 -0.82 4.74
N ASN A 87 -5.30 -1.56 5.02
CA ASN A 87 -5.29 -3.02 4.93
C ASN A 87 -5.90 -3.46 3.61
N ALA A 88 -5.07 -3.95 2.70
CA ALA A 88 -5.51 -4.51 1.42
C ALA A 88 -5.38 -6.03 1.37
N VAL A 89 -5.13 -6.67 2.51
CA VAL A 89 -5.03 -8.14 2.60
C VAL A 89 -6.40 -8.81 2.36
N GLY A 90 -7.47 -8.12 2.71
CA GLY A 90 -8.82 -8.65 2.54
C GLY A 90 -9.35 -9.39 3.76
N ARG A 91 -8.59 -9.42 4.86
CA ARG A 91 -9.02 -10.03 6.11
C ARG A 91 -8.34 -9.31 7.28
N ASN A 92 -8.90 -9.46 8.48
CA ASN A 92 -8.38 -8.81 9.68
C ASN A 92 -7.54 -9.73 10.55
N ASN A 93 -7.38 -10.98 10.16
CA ASN A 93 -6.59 -11.95 10.89
C ASN A 93 -5.95 -12.94 9.92
N VAL A 94 -4.68 -13.21 10.12
CA VAL A 94 -3.92 -14.19 9.33
C VAL A 94 -3.41 -15.25 10.29
N GLU A 95 -3.92 -16.46 10.17
CA GLU A 95 -3.47 -17.60 10.98
C GLU A 95 -2.12 -18.08 10.49
N ILE A 96 -1.16 -18.22 11.38
CA ILE A 96 0.19 -18.67 11.06
C ILE A 96 0.48 -20.03 11.74
N ASN A 97 0.38 -20.08 13.07
CA ASN A 97 0.63 -21.28 13.87
C ASN A 97 1.97 -21.96 13.56
N GLN A 98 3.01 -21.15 13.53
CA GLN A 98 4.36 -21.61 13.22
C GLN A 98 5.33 -21.09 14.29
N GLY A 99 6.06 -22.00 14.93
CA GLY A 99 7.00 -21.62 16.00
C GLY A 99 6.32 -20.85 17.11
N ASN A 100 6.84 -19.69 17.45
CA ASN A 100 6.29 -18.83 18.50
C ASN A 100 5.13 -17.96 18.02
N LEU A 101 4.88 -17.89 16.71
CA LEU A 101 3.87 -17.02 16.14
C LEU A 101 2.56 -17.77 15.93
N ARG A 102 1.49 -17.31 16.59
CA ARG A 102 0.15 -17.88 16.41
C ARG A 102 -0.57 -17.29 15.24
N SER A 103 -0.66 -15.97 15.21
CA SER A 103 -1.42 -15.26 14.17
C SER A 103 -1.00 -13.81 14.13
N VAL A 104 -1.43 -13.12 13.05
CA VAL A 104 -1.25 -11.69 12.90
C VAL A 104 -2.64 -11.06 12.76
N SER A 105 -2.98 -10.18 13.67
CA SER A 105 -4.24 -9.43 13.61
C SER A 105 -3.98 -8.06 13.01
N ILE A 106 -4.92 -7.58 12.20
CA ILE A 106 -4.82 -6.30 11.51
C ILE A 106 -5.98 -5.44 11.97
N ALA A 107 -5.68 -4.36 12.69
CA ALA A 107 -6.69 -3.43 13.18
C ALA A 107 -6.54 -2.11 12.46
N SER A 108 -7.62 -1.63 11.85
CA SER A 108 -7.64 -0.35 11.17
C SER A 108 -8.39 0.67 12.00
N ALA A 109 -7.79 1.86 12.16
CA ALA A 109 -8.40 2.96 12.90
C ALA A 109 -8.10 4.26 12.15
N GLY A 110 -9.09 4.76 11.40
CA GLY A 110 -8.89 5.93 10.56
C GLY A 110 -7.86 5.66 9.47
N GLU A 111 -6.83 6.49 9.42
CA GLU A 111 -5.79 6.40 8.38
C GLU A 111 -4.60 5.56 8.81
N ARG A 112 -4.68 4.89 9.96
CA ARG A 112 -3.58 4.05 10.42
C ARG A 112 -4.02 2.62 10.61
N THR A 113 -3.06 1.73 10.47
CA THR A 113 -3.25 0.30 10.67
C THR A 113 -2.30 -0.16 11.76
N ARG A 114 -2.78 -1.02 12.65
CA ARG A 114 -1.95 -1.64 13.67
C ARG A 114 -1.87 -3.13 13.41
N LEU A 115 -0.65 -3.66 13.31
CA LEU A 115 -0.41 -5.08 13.26
C LEU A 115 -0.16 -5.59 14.68
N VAL A 116 -0.82 -6.69 15.03
CA VAL A 116 -0.60 -7.34 16.32
C VAL A 116 -0.18 -8.77 16.03
N LEU A 117 1.06 -9.08 16.39
CA LEU A 117 1.60 -10.43 16.29
C LEU A 117 1.28 -11.14 17.60
N ASN A 118 0.38 -12.12 17.53
CA ASN A 118 -0.02 -12.92 18.68
C ASN A 118 0.96 -14.09 18.85
N LEU A 119 1.60 -14.16 20.01
CA LEU A 119 2.69 -15.09 20.28
C LEU A 119 2.29 -16.14 21.31
N LYS A 120 3.03 -17.24 21.36
CA LYS A 120 2.90 -18.24 22.42
C LYS A 120 3.65 -17.81 23.66
N GLN A 121 4.81 -17.19 23.48
CA GLN A 121 5.66 -16.71 24.58
C GLN A 121 6.11 -15.30 24.26
N ALA A 122 6.35 -14.50 25.29
CA ALA A 122 6.83 -13.13 25.12
C ALA A 122 8.18 -13.14 24.40
N SER A 123 8.34 -12.19 23.46
CA SER A 123 9.54 -12.10 22.64
C SER A 123 9.74 -10.65 22.22
N GLY A 124 10.98 -10.24 22.07
CA GLY A 124 11.32 -9.02 21.37
C GLY A 124 11.33 -9.23 19.86
N TYR A 125 11.67 -8.18 19.14
CA TYR A 125 11.72 -8.25 17.69
C TYR A 125 12.68 -7.23 17.12
N ARG A 126 13.09 -7.44 15.87
CA ARG A 126 13.86 -6.48 15.08
C ARG A 126 13.12 -6.22 13.79
N ALA A 127 13.15 -4.99 13.31
CA ALA A 127 12.47 -4.60 12.09
C ALA A 127 13.48 -4.20 11.02
N GLN A 128 13.21 -4.61 9.76
CA GLN A 128 14.02 -4.28 8.60
C GLN A 128 13.10 -3.85 7.47
N LEU A 129 13.60 -3.01 6.58
CA LEU A 129 12.81 -2.44 5.48
C LEU A 129 13.43 -2.75 4.12
N PRO A 130 13.46 -4.01 3.66
CA PRO A 130 14.01 -4.32 2.34
C PRO A 130 12.97 -3.99 1.24
N GLY A 131 13.28 -3.03 0.38
CA GLY A 131 12.39 -2.66 -0.71
C GLY A 131 11.02 -2.20 -0.24
N HIS A 132 9.96 -2.85 -0.74
CA HIS A 132 8.58 -2.53 -0.37
C HIS A 132 8.07 -3.36 0.80
N ALA A 133 8.93 -4.02 1.53
CA ALA A 133 8.53 -4.93 2.58
C ALA A 133 8.96 -4.44 3.96
N LEU A 134 8.24 -4.89 4.97
CA LEU A 134 8.62 -4.79 6.37
C LEU A 134 8.90 -6.21 6.87
N LEU A 135 10.10 -6.47 7.32
CA LEU A 135 10.46 -7.74 7.94
C LEU A 135 10.51 -7.57 9.44
N LEU A 136 9.82 -8.45 10.15
CA LEU A 136 9.82 -8.50 11.59
C LEU A 136 10.47 -9.82 12.02
N VAL A 137 11.65 -9.73 12.61
CA VAL A 137 12.42 -10.88 13.02
C VAL A 137 12.22 -11.06 14.52
N LEU A 138 11.61 -12.16 14.92
CA LEU A 138 11.33 -12.43 16.32
C LEU A 138 12.59 -12.95 17.00
N ASP A 139 12.83 -12.47 18.21
CA ASP A 139 13.98 -12.92 18.99
C ASP A 139 13.67 -14.30 19.59
N GLY A 140 14.45 -15.25 19.17
CA GLY A 140 14.49 -16.57 19.71
C GLY A 140 13.25 -17.31 20.06
#